data_37f75176f77a9d07ca31ace95f820b34
#
_entry.id   37f75176f77a9d07ca31ace95f820b34
#
_cell.length_a   1.000
_cell.length_b   1.000
_cell.length_c   1.000
_cell.angle_alpha   90.00
_cell.angle_beta   90.00
_cell.angle_gamma   90.00
#
_symmetry.space_group_name_H-M   'P 1'
#
loop_
_entity.id
_entity.type
_entity.pdbx_description
1 polymer ?
#
loop_
_entity_poly.entity_id
_entity_poly.type
_entity_poly.pdbx_seq_one_letter_code
_entity_poly.pdbx_strand_id
1 'polypeptide(L)'
;MAVAATRKKGNGRPSKPNPSANPGPKHNIEAIRQAYYDRIAKRDMRPLWKVMDSLVTHEPASRCKPAIWHFGDVKALVMESGSLITAEEAKRRVLILENPALRGESRVTNTLFAGIQMILPGEVAPAHRHAAAAIRFVLDGEGAYTAVEGEKAFMAPGDFVITANWAPHDHGNTSNKPMLWLDVLDVPVVNFTKPRSPRISTTLRRKPNGRMAIH
;
A
#
# COMPACT_ATOMS: atom_id res chain seq x y z
N MET A 1 41.65 -49.52 -3.35
CA MET A 1 41.65 -50.28 -4.63
C MET A 1 40.58 -49.65 -5.52
N ALA A 2 40.98 -48.93 -6.56
CA ALA A 2 40.06 -48.32 -7.51
C ALA A 2 40.06 -49.14 -8.81
N VAL A 3 38.88 -49.53 -9.27
CA VAL A 3 38.72 -50.23 -10.56
C VAL A 3 38.22 -49.21 -11.60
N ALA A 4 39.05 -48.93 -12.59
CA ALA A 4 38.71 -48.09 -13.71
C ALA A 4 37.99 -48.91 -14.79
N ALA A 5 36.80 -48.46 -15.21
CA ALA A 5 36.07 -49.03 -16.34
C ALA A 5 36.24 -48.11 -17.57
N THR A 6 36.89 -48.62 -18.58
CA THR A 6 37.08 -47.99 -19.91
C THR A 6 35.82 -48.07 -20.74
N ARG A 7 35.32 -46.93 -21.21
CA ARG A 7 34.16 -46.81 -22.10
C ARG A 7 34.63 -46.65 -23.56
N LYS A 8 34.29 -47.61 -24.43
CA LYS A 8 34.49 -47.54 -25.89
C LYS A 8 33.60 -46.45 -26.52
N LYS A 9 34.19 -45.58 -27.32
CA LYS A 9 33.50 -44.60 -28.17
C LYS A 9 32.94 -45.34 -29.42
N GLY A 10 31.64 -45.36 -29.59
CA GLY A 10 30.98 -45.74 -30.80
C GLY A 10 30.74 -44.51 -31.71
N ASN A 11 31.30 -44.52 -32.94
CA ASN A 11 31.04 -43.51 -33.95
C ASN A 11 29.67 -43.82 -34.61
N GLY A 12 28.61 -43.08 -34.20
CA GLY A 12 27.34 -43.04 -34.86
C GLY A 12 27.24 -41.78 -35.75
N ARG A 13 27.15 -41.98 -37.08
CA ARG A 13 26.80 -40.92 -38.03
C ARG A 13 25.41 -40.36 -37.73
N PRO A 14 25.20 -39.02 -37.77
CA PRO A 14 23.85 -38.48 -37.62
C PRO A 14 23.02 -38.83 -38.86
N SER A 15 21.89 -39.50 -38.64
CA SER A 15 20.86 -39.72 -39.66
C SER A 15 20.15 -38.40 -40.00
N LYS A 16 19.95 -38.14 -41.30
CA LYS A 16 19.18 -36.96 -41.76
C LYS A 16 17.72 -37.07 -41.27
N PRO A 17 17.09 -35.96 -40.87
CA PRO A 17 15.70 -36.00 -40.45
C PRO A 17 14.79 -36.35 -41.66
N ASN A 18 13.89 -37.29 -41.44
CA ASN A 18 12.90 -37.74 -42.42
C ASN A 18 11.79 -36.66 -42.55
N PRO A 19 11.52 -36.06 -43.71
CA PRO A 19 10.57 -34.97 -43.87
C PRO A 19 9.08 -35.37 -43.89
N SER A 20 8.74 -36.62 -43.60
CA SER A 20 7.36 -37.11 -43.68
C SER A 20 6.85 -37.70 -42.35
N ALA A 21 7.30 -37.19 -41.21
CA ALA A 21 6.67 -37.54 -39.94
C ALA A 21 5.34 -36.78 -39.81
N ASN A 22 4.25 -37.49 -40.06
CA ASN A 22 2.90 -37.03 -39.67
C ASN A 22 2.92 -36.67 -38.18
N PRO A 23 2.53 -35.45 -37.77
CA PRO A 23 2.56 -35.09 -36.33
C PRO A 23 1.64 -36.05 -35.60
N GLY A 24 2.22 -36.90 -34.76
CA GLY A 24 1.51 -37.94 -34.04
C GLY A 24 0.40 -37.35 -33.13
N PRO A 25 -0.46 -38.19 -32.51
CA PRO A 25 -1.68 -37.79 -31.82
C PRO A 25 -1.48 -36.73 -30.71
N LYS A 26 -0.25 -36.55 -30.22
CA LYS A 26 0.10 -35.52 -29.22
C LYS A 26 0.03 -34.07 -29.79
N HIS A 27 0.39 -33.85 -31.05
CA HIS A 27 0.31 -32.52 -31.66
C HIS A 27 -1.15 -32.10 -31.93
N ASN A 28 -2.04 -33.04 -32.20
CA ASN A 28 -3.45 -32.76 -32.38
C ASN A 28 -4.15 -32.33 -31.06
N ILE A 29 -3.83 -33.00 -29.95
CA ILE A 29 -4.45 -32.67 -28.67
C ILE A 29 -4.03 -31.27 -28.16
N GLU A 30 -2.78 -30.85 -28.42
CA GLU A 30 -2.32 -29.52 -28.03
C GLU A 30 -3.03 -28.40 -28.77
N ALA A 31 -3.22 -28.58 -30.10
CA ALA A 31 -4.00 -27.65 -30.93
C ALA A 31 -5.47 -27.55 -30.46
N ILE A 32 -6.07 -28.70 -30.08
CA ILE A 32 -7.43 -28.74 -29.54
C ILE A 32 -7.52 -28.00 -28.20
N ARG A 33 -6.53 -28.20 -27.33
CA ARG A 33 -6.44 -27.49 -26.05
C ARG A 33 -6.29 -25.98 -26.23
N GLN A 34 -5.42 -25.55 -27.15
CA GLN A 34 -5.25 -24.13 -27.44
C GLN A 34 -6.55 -23.52 -27.96
N ALA A 35 -7.19 -24.15 -28.92
CA ALA A 35 -8.50 -23.70 -29.43
C ALA A 35 -9.58 -23.63 -28.33
N TYR A 36 -9.55 -24.54 -27.36
CA TYR A 36 -10.41 -24.49 -26.18
C TYR A 36 -10.08 -23.27 -25.31
N TYR A 37 -8.80 -23.02 -25.02
CA TYR A 37 -8.37 -21.86 -24.24
C TYR A 37 -8.75 -20.53 -24.88
N ASP A 38 -8.63 -20.44 -26.22
CA ASP A 38 -9.03 -19.26 -26.97
C ASP A 38 -10.56 -19.01 -26.89
N ARG A 39 -11.37 -20.08 -26.88
CA ARG A 39 -12.83 -19.95 -26.73
C ARG A 39 -13.24 -19.49 -25.35
N ILE A 40 -12.63 -20.04 -24.29
CA ILE A 40 -12.95 -19.63 -22.92
C ILE A 40 -12.44 -18.21 -22.62
N ALA A 41 -11.28 -17.81 -23.16
CA ALA A 41 -10.74 -16.47 -23.00
C ALA A 41 -11.68 -15.39 -23.59
N LYS A 42 -12.34 -15.66 -24.73
CA LYS A 42 -13.35 -14.78 -25.32
C LYS A 42 -14.59 -14.58 -24.45
N ARG A 43 -14.75 -15.34 -23.38
CA ARG A 43 -15.85 -15.27 -22.43
C ARG A 43 -15.35 -14.88 -21.02
N ASP A 44 -14.19 -14.22 -20.95
CA ASP A 44 -13.55 -13.79 -19.70
C ASP A 44 -13.29 -14.92 -18.70
N MET A 45 -13.09 -16.16 -19.22
CA MET A 45 -12.77 -17.32 -18.41
C MET A 45 -11.29 -17.73 -18.58
N ARG A 46 -10.66 -18.14 -17.47
CA ARG A 46 -9.28 -18.62 -17.44
C ARG A 46 -9.21 -19.97 -16.75
N PRO A 47 -8.45 -20.95 -17.25
CA PRO A 47 -8.34 -22.27 -16.63
C PRO A 47 -7.48 -22.17 -15.34
N LEU A 48 -8.07 -22.58 -14.22
CA LEU A 48 -7.40 -22.56 -12.90
C LEU A 48 -6.12 -23.38 -12.91
N TRP A 49 -6.13 -24.57 -13.55
CA TRP A 49 -4.96 -25.46 -13.58
C TRP A 49 -3.72 -24.90 -14.29
N LYS A 50 -3.86 -23.78 -15.03
CA LYS A 50 -2.71 -23.07 -15.62
C LYS A 50 -2.13 -22.00 -14.70
N VAL A 51 -2.82 -21.65 -13.63
CA VAL A 51 -2.45 -20.54 -12.75
C VAL A 51 -2.50 -20.89 -11.26
N MET A 52 -2.86 -22.13 -10.95
CA MET A 52 -3.07 -22.57 -9.56
C MET A 52 -1.89 -22.26 -8.66
N ASP A 53 -0.67 -22.63 -9.06
CA ASP A 53 0.55 -22.46 -8.25
C ASP A 53 0.90 -20.98 -8.00
N SER A 54 0.50 -20.10 -8.91
CA SER A 54 0.69 -18.65 -8.75
C SER A 54 -0.47 -17.96 -8.01
N LEU A 55 -1.67 -18.56 -8.04
CA LEU A 55 -2.86 -18.01 -7.42
C LEU A 55 -2.99 -18.46 -5.95
N VAL A 56 -2.69 -19.72 -5.70
CA VAL A 56 -2.75 -20.34 -4.36
C VAL A 56 -1.34 -20.75 -3.98
N THR A 57 -0.60 -19.82 -3.37
CA THR A 57 0.77 -20.06 -2.93
C THR A 57 0.79 -20.86 -1.64
N HIS A 58 1.73 -21.80 -1.49
CA HIS A 58 1.92 -22.57 -0.26
C HIS A 58 2.33 -21.70 0.93
N GLU A 59 3.05 -20.60 0.64
CA GLU A 59 3.49 -19.63 1.64
C GLU A 59 3.02 -18.23 1.26
N PRO A 60 2.79 -17.35 2.27
CA PRO A 60 2.45 -15.96 1.99
C PRO A 60 3.55 -15.28 1.18
N ALA A 61 3.21 -14.76 0.01
CA ALA A 61 4.14 -14.02 -0.85
C ALA A 61 3.87 -12.53 -0.74
N SER A 62 4.71 -11.81 0.00
CA SER A 62 4.65 -10.35 0.06
C SER A 62 5.49 -9.73 -1.07
N ARG A 63 4.94 -8.70 -1.74
CA ARG A 63 5.71 -7.86 -2.66
C ARG A 63 6.65 -6.89 -1.92
N CYS A 64 6.42 -6.67 -0.63
CA CYS A 64 7.18 -5.72 0.17
C CYS A 64 8.62 -6.19 0.39
N LYS A 65 9.53 -5.23 0.45
CA LYS A 65 10.92 -5.42 0.88
C LYS A 65 11.10 -4.87 2.28
N PRO A 66 11.97 -5.45 3.11
CA PRO A 66 12.40 -4.82 4.35
C PRO A 66 12.92 -3.40 4.09
N ALA A 67 12.49 -2.45 4.92
CA ALA A 67 12.91 -1.07 4.84
C ALA A 67 12.97 -0.45 6.23
N ILE A 68 13.88 0.47 6.43
CA ILE A 68 14.05 1.23 7.67
C ILE A 68 14.16 2.71 7.29
N TRP A 69 13.44 3.55 8.02
CA TRP A 69 13.55 5.00 7.96
C TRP A 69 14.07 5.49 9.31
N HIS A 70 15.26 6.04 9.33
CA HIS A 70 15.82 6.64 10.55
C HIS A 70 15.11 7.96 10.82
N PHE A 71 14.55 8.11 12.02
CA PHE A 71 13.71 9.26 12.37
C PHE A 71 14.45 10.59 12.21
N GLY A 72 15.74 10.65 12.55
CA GLY A 72 16.55 11.87 12.39
C GLY A 72 16.55 12.39 10.94
N ASP A 73 16.75 11.49 9.97
CA ASP A 73 16.77 11.84 8.55
C ASP A 73 15.38 12.26 8.06
N VAL A 74 14.35 11.49 8.44
CA VAL A 74 12.95 11.80 8.08
C VAL A 74 12.50 13.11 8.71
N LYS A 75 12.83 13.36 9.99
CA LYS A 75 12.51 14.62 10.68
C LYS A 75 13.07 15.83 9.95
N ALA A 76 14.32 15.78 9.49
CA ALA A 76 14.92 16.88 8.74
C ALA A 76 14.13 17.23 7.49
N LEU A 77 13.75 16.22 6.69
CA LEU A 77 12.95 16.41 5.47
C LEU A 77 11.53 16.90 5.76
N VAL A 78 10.89 16.39 6.80
CA VAL A 78 9.54 16.86 7.21
C VAL A 78 9.61 18.31 7.67
N MET A 79 10.61 18.69 8.46
CA MET A 79 10.82 20.07 8.90
C MET A 79 11.07 21.03 7.72
N GLU A 80 11.88 20.62 6.74
CA GLU A 80 12.12 21.37 5.52
C GLU A 80 10.81 21.64 4.75
N SER A 81 9.91 20.65 4.67
CA SER A 81 8.61 20.82 4.02
C SER A 81 7.77 21.93 4.63
N GLY A 82 7.96 22.22 5.92
CA GLY A 82 7.26 23.30 6.62
C GLY A 82 7.60 24.71 6.12
N SER A 83 8.82 24.89 5.62
CA SER A 83 9.27 26.16 5.04
C SER A 83 8.93 26.30 3.54
N LEU A 84 8.63 25.18 2.86
CA LEU A 84 8.42 25.13 1.42
C LEU A 84 6.93 25.08 1.04
N ILE A 85 6.10 24.41 1.83
CA ILE A 85 4.71 24.11 1.51
C ILE A 85 3.81 24.66 2.62
N THR A 86 2.85 25.50 2.25
CA THR A 86 1.90 26.07 3.22
C THR A 86 0.89 25.04 3.71
N ALA A 87 0.26 25.29 4.85
CA ALA A 87 -0.81 24.42 5.37
C ALA A 87 -2.02 24.36 4.43
N GLU A 88 -2.34 25.48 3.76
CA GLU A 88 -3.44 25.57 2.80
C GLU A 88 -3.18 24.71 1.57
N GLU A 89 -1.96 24.79 1.01
CA GLU A 89 -1.54 24.03 -0.16
C GLU A 89 -1.49 22.52 0.13
N ALA A 90 -0.88 22.13 1.23
CA ALA A 90 -0.76 20.74 1.63
C ALA A 90 -2.08 20.14 2.11
N LYS A 91 -3.00 20.97 2.65
CA LYS A 91 -4.17 20.53 3.45
C LYS A 91 -3.75 19.70 4.67
N ARG A 92 -2.86 18.77 4.48
CA ARG A 92 -2.14 17.97 5.49
C ARG A 92 -0.71 17.77 5.03
N ARG A 93 0.24 18.26 5.82
CA ARG A 93 1.66 18.13 5.50
C ARG A 93 2.16 16.79 5.98
N VAL A 94 2.11 15.78 5.08
CA VAL A 94 2.49 14.39 5.35
C VAL A 94 3.52 13.94 4.33
N LEU A 95 4.64 13.39 4.79
CA LEU A 95 5.57 12.64 3.95
C LEU A 95 5.24 11.15 4.07
N ILE A 96 4.84 10.56 2.95
CA ILE A 96 4.45 9.15 2.88
C ILE A 96 5.71 8.27 2.94
N LEU A 97 5.70 7.25 3.79
CA LEU A 97 6.71 6.21 3.84
C LEU A 97 6.35 5.11 2.85
N GLU A 98 6.90 5.18 1.66
CA GLU A 98 6.64 4.19 0.61
C GLU A 98 7.59 3.00 0.69
N ASN A 99 7.05 1.79 0.67
CA ASN A 99 7.89 0.60 0.57
C ASN A 99 8.70 0.64 -0.74
N PRO A 100 10.01 0.35 -0.72
CA PRO A 100 10.86 0.41 -1.91
C PRO A 100 10.38 -0.46 -3.08
N ALA A 101 9.60 -1.50 -2.81
CA ALA A 101 9.01 -2.36 -3.84
C ALA A 101 7.59 -1.91 -4.28
N LEU A 102 7.02 -0.88 -3.64
CA LEU A 102 5.65 -0.38 -3.89
C LEU A 102 5.65 1.13 -4.20
N ARG A 103 6.74 1.65 -4.79
CA ARG A 103 6.86 3.08 -5.12
C ARG A 103 5.74 3.55 -6.04
N GLY A 104 5.15 4.70 -5.69
CA GLY A 104 4.00 5.28 -6.38
C GLY A 104 2.66 4.66 -5.98
N GLU A 105 2.65 3.68 -5.07
CA GLU A 105 1.42 3.05 -4.57
C GLU A 105 0.94 3.65 -3.23
N SER A 106 1.68 4.61 -2.66
CA SER A 106 1.35 5.31 -1.40
C SER A 106 1.09 4.36 -0.23
N ARG A 107 1.94 3.34 -0.06
CA ARG A 107 1.78 2.36 1.02
C ARG A 107 3.12 1.81 1.54
N VAL A 108 3.15 1.54 2.84
CA VAL A 108 4.32 1.00 3.54
C VAL A 108 4.33 -0.52 3.53
N THR A 109 3.15 -1.15 3.46
CA THR A 109 2.96 -2.60 3.25
C THR A 109 1.84 -2.85 2.25
N ASN A 110 1.54 -4.10 1.94
CA ASN A 110 0.41 -4.46 1.07
C ASN A 110 -0.93 -3.92 1.59
N THR A 111 -1.07 -3.73 2.90
CA THR A 111 -2.34 -3.43 3.59
C THR A 111 -2.35 -2.11 4.35
N LEU A 112 -1.19 -1.47 4.52
CA LEU A 112 -1.07 -0.26 5.35
C LEU A 112 -0.45 0.89 4.56
N PHE A 113 -1.03 2.06 4.76
CA PHE A 113 -0.43 3.37 4.53
C PHE A 113 0.33 3.78 5.79
N ALA A 114 1.45 4.47 5.64
CA ALA A 114 2.12 5.15 6.74
C ALA A 114 2.74 6.46 6.23
N GLY A 115 2.76 7.48 7.09
CA GLY A 115 3.38 8.76 6.78
C GLY A 115 3.66 9.57 8.04
N ILE A 116 4.65 10.44 7.96
CA ILE A 116 4.95 11.39 9.03
C ILE A 116 4.24 12.70 8.73
N GLN A 117 3.30 13.06 9.57
CA GLN A 117 2.60 14.35 9.51
C GLN A 117 3.28 15.37 10.43
N MET A 118 3.33 16.60 9.94
CA MET A 118 3.75 17.75 10.72
C MET A 118 2.64 18.81 10.76
N ILE A 119 2.49 19.45 11.91
CA ILE A 119 1.67 20.64 12.08
C ILE A 119 2.50 21.73 12.78
N LEU A 120 2.58 22.89 12.17
CA LEU A 120 3.32 24.03 12.70
C LEU A 120 2.49 24.80 13.73
N PRO A 121 3.12 25.67 14.55
CA PRO A 121 2.43 26.56 15.47
C PRO A 121 1.31 27.35 14.80
N GLY A 122 0.12 27.37 15.41
CA GLY A 122 -1.05 28.08 14.91
C GLY A 122 -1.79 27.43 13.75
N GLU A 123 -1.25 26.36 13.15
CA GLU A 123 -1.92 25.67 12.06
C GLU A 123 -3.10 24.81 12.55
N VAL A 124 -4.11 24.69 11.67
CA VAL A 124 -5.24 23.79 11.85
C VAL A 124 -5.44 22.99 10.56
N ALA A 125 -5.33 21.67 10.65
CA ALA A 125 -5.73 20.76 9.59
C ALA A 125 -7.26 20.60 9.63
N PRO A 126 -7.99 20.95 8.56
CA PRO A 126 -9.46 21.01 8.57
C PRO A 126 -10.10 19.67 8.92
N ALA A 127 -11.28 19.77 9.53
CA ALA A 127 -12.08 18.59 9.89
C ALA A 127 -12.47 17.78 8.65
N HIS A 128 -12.34 16.46 8.78
CA HIS A 128 -12.72 15.50 7.74
C HIS A 128 -13.08 14.16 8.37
N ARG A 129 -13.50 13.23 7.53
CA ARG A 129 -13.67 11.82 7.88
C ARG A 129 -13.28 10.95 6.70
N HIS A 130 -12.88 9.73 6.99
CA HIS A 130 -12.56 8.73 5.98
C HIS A 130 -12.96 7.33 6.45
N ALA A 131 -13.15 6.42 5.49
CA ALA A 131 -13.54 5.04 5.78
C ALA A 131 -12.42 4.22 6.43
N ALA A 132 -11.17 4.61 6.24
CA ALA A 132 -10.04 3.97 6.89
C ALA A 132 -10.00 4.31 8.38
N ALA A 133 -9.60 3.36 9.22
CA ALA A 133 -9.19 3.65 10.58
C ALA A 133 -7.78 4.25 10.58
N ALA A 134 -7.46 5.07 11.58
CA ALA A 134 -6.16 5.69 11.74
C ALA A 134 -5.60 5.49 13.14
N ILE A 135 -4.30 5.23 13.18
CA ILE A 135 -3.50 5.21 14.39
C ILE A 135 -2.47 6.34 14.27
N ARG A 136 -2.29 7.10 15.36
CA ARG A 136 -1.23 8.12 15.47
C ARG A 136 -0.29 7.75 16.59
N PHE A 137 0.99 7.77 16.28
CA PHE A 137 2.04 7.67 17.27
C PHE A 137 2.85 8.96 17.27
N VAL A 138 2.83 9.67 18.41
CA VAL A 138 3.47 10.98 18.53
C VAL A 138 4.97 10.80 18.68
N LEU A 139 5.72 11.43 17.76
CA LEU A 139 7.18 11.28 17.66
C LEU A 139 7.93 12.43 18.31
N ASP A 140 7.43 13.68 18.15
CA ASP A 140 8.13 14.88 18.61
C ASP A 140 7.19 16.08 18.72
N GLY A 141 7.53 17.06 19.57
CA GLY A 141 6.75 18.26 19.81
C GLY A 141 5.80 18.15 20.99
N GLU A 142 5.02 19.21 21.23
CA GLU A 142 4.06 19.29 22.33
C GLU A 142 2.92 20.25 22.02
N GLY A 143 1.76 20.07 22.67
CA GLY A 143 0.67 21.04 22.67
C GLY A 143 -0.20 21.08 21.43
N ALA A 144 0.02 20.20 20.45
CA ALA A 144 -0.97 19.96 19.41
C ALA A 144 -2.05 19.01 19.93
N TYR A 145 -3.21 19.07 19.28
CA TYR A 145 -4.34 18.22 19.60
C TYR A 145 -4.86 17.48 18.38
N THR A 146 -5.48 16.35 18.62
CA THR A 146 -6.47 15.77 17.71
C THR A 146 -7.86 15.94 18.34
N ALA A 147 -8.87 16.28 17.53
CA ALA A 147 -10.23 16.33 18.00
C ALA A 147 -11.05 15.30 17.22
N VAL A 148 -11.66 14.36 17.92
CA VAL A 148 -12.52 13.32 17.33
C VAL A 148 -13.96 13.60 17.80
N GLU A 149 -14.91 13.67 16.87
CA GLU A 149 -16.31 14.01 17.14
C GLU A 149 -16.50 15.30 17.97
N GLY A 150 -15.51 16.18 17.94
CA GLY A 150 -15.52 17.45 18.66
C GLY A 150 -14.74 17.43 19.98
N GLU A 151 -14.40 16.26 20.52
CA GLU A 151 -13.60 16.13 21.73
C GLU A 151 -12.11 16.26 21.43
N LYS A 152 -11.42 17.17 22.11
CA LYS A 152 -10.00 17.42 21.94
C LYS A 152 -9.18 16.57 22.90
N ALA A 153 -8.20 15.84 22.34
CA ALA A 153 -7.13 15.21 23.10
C ALA A 153 -5.81 15.91 22.74
N PHE A 154 -5.16 16.50 23.73
CA PHE A 154 -3.80 17.03 23.56
C PHE A 154 -2.82 15.88 23.54
N MET A 155 -1.82 15.99 22.69
CA MET A 155 -0.87 14.93 22.38
C MET A 155 0.53 15.29 22.88
N ALA A 156 1.26 14.30 23.36
CA ALA A 156 2.66 14.38 23.77
C ALA A 156 3.48 13.23 23.16
N PRO A 157 4.82 13.36 23.05
CA PRO A 157 5.67 12.30 22.55
C PRO A 157 5.47 10.98 23.30
N GLY A 158 5.27 9.90 22.54
CA GLY A 158 4.96 8.56 23.06
C GLY A 158 3.45 8.26 23.13
N ASP A 159 2.58 9.24 22.94
CA ASP A 159 1.14 9.00 22.90
C ASP A 159 0.74 8.20 21.66
N PHE A 160 -0.24 7.33 21.88
CA PHE A 160 -0.85 6.49 20.86
C PHE A 160 -2.34 6.80 20.76
N VAL A 161 -2.76 7.41 19.65
CA VAL A 161 -4.13 7.88 19.45
C VAL A 161 -4.80 7.10 18.33
N ILE A 162 -5.99 6.58 18.58
CA ILE A 162 -6.79 5.84 17.61
C ILE A 162 -7.96 6.72 17.14
N THR A 163 -8.15 6.83 15.83
CA THR A 163 -9.35 7.39 15.23
C THR A 163 -10.11 6.28 14.52
N ALA A 164 -11.30 5.97 14.98
CA ALA A 164 -12.16 4.96 14.37
C ALA A 164 -12.51 5.33 12.92
N ASN A 165 -12.81 4.32 12.13
CA ASN A 165 -13.31 4.52 10.78
C ASN A 165 -14.56 5.42 10.79
N TRP A 166 -14.63 6.33 9.82
CA TRP A 166 -15.75 7.26 9.61
C TRP A 166 -15.97 8.32 10.70
N ALA A 167 -15.17 8.33 11.79
CA ALA A 167 -15.25 9.35 12.83
C ALA A 167 -14.72 10.71 12.31
N PRO A 168 -15.50 11.80 12.40
CA PRO A 168 -15.06 13.13 12.05
C PRO A 168 -13.93 13.58 12.97
N HIS A 169 -12.85 14.10 12.41
CA HIS A 169 -11.71 14.55 13.20
C HIS A 169 -10.97 15.72 12.53
N ASP A 170 -10.32 16.51 13.37
CA ASP A 170 -9.42 17.59 13.00
C ASP A 170 -8.16 17.59 13.88
N HIS A 171 -7.17 18.38 13.48
CA HIS A 171 -5.95 18.58 14.26
C HIS A 171 -5.62 20.07 14.30
N GLY A 172 -5.04 20.50 15.41
CA GLY A 172 -4.55 21.86 15.52
C GLY A 172 -3.34 21.91 16.46
N ASN A 173 -2.50 22.90 16.24
CA ASN A 173 -1.35 23.15 17.08
C ASN A 173 -1.48 24.52 17.75
N THR A 174 -1.73 24.51 19.05
CA THR A 174 -1.87 25.73 19.86
C THR A 174 -0.58 26.10 20.59
N SER A 175 0.48 25.30 20.41
CA SER A 175 1.79 25.54 21.00
C SER A 175 2.66 26.47 20.13
N ASN A 176 3.87 26.73 20.59
CA ASN A 176 4.89 27.49 19.86
C ASN A 176 5.95 26.60 19.20
N LYS A 177 5.74 25.28 19.18
CA LYS A 177 6.65 24.30 18.57
C LYS A 177 5.92 23.46 17.53
N PRO A 178 6.62 23.03 16.47
CA PRO A 178 6.10 22.04 15.54
C PRO A 178 5.79 20.72 16.28
N MET A 179 4.81 19.99 15.79
CA MET A 179 4.53 18.64 16.26
C MET A 179 4.53 17.65 15.11
N LEU A 180 5.15 16.50 15.37
CA LEU A 180 5.32 15.42 14.40
C LEU A 180 4.74 14.12 14.96
N TRP A 181 3.98 13.41 14.14
CA TRP A 181 3.49 12.08 14.47
C TRP A 181 3.49 11.16 13.25
N LEU A 182 3.56 9.87 13.51
CA LEU A 182 3.36 8.82 12.51
C LEU A 182 1.87 8.53 12.40
N ASP A 183 1.29 8.74 11.24
CA ASP A 183 -0.03 8.21 10.89
C ASP A 183 0.11 6.85 10.21
N VAL A 184 -0.66 5.86 10.66
CA VAL A 184 -0.81 4.56 10.01
C VAL A 184 -2.30 4.30 9.77
N LEU A 185 -2.66 3.98 8.52
CA LEU A 185 -4.04 3.76 8.12
C LEU A 185 -4.17 2.47 7.29
N ASP A 186 -5.33 1.83 7.38
CA ASP A 186 -5.71 0.67 6.59
C ASP A 186 -6.28 1.03 5.21
N VAL A 187 -5.93 2.21 4.67
CA VAL A 187 -6.37 2.72 3.36
C VAL A 187 -6.29 1.70 2.23
N PRO A 188 -5.19 0.92 2.07
CA PRO A 188 -5.11 -0.07 1.00
C PRO A 188 -6.17 -1.17 1.11
N VAL A 189 -6.48 -1.63 2.33
CA VAL A 189 -7.53 -2.64 2.58
C VAL A 189 -8.90 -2.05 2.26
N VAL A 190 -9.19 -0.86 2.77
CA VAL A 190 -10.45 -0.17 2.51
C VAL A 190 -10.65 0.08 1.01
N ASN A 191 -9.60 0.50 0.29
CA ASN A 191 -9.68 0.74 -1.15
C ASN A 191 -9.87 -0.56 -1.95
N PHE A 192 -9.32 -1.67 -1.48
CA PHE A 192 -9.51 -2.98 -2.09
C PHE A 192 -10.96 -3.47 -1.93
N THR A 193 -11.57 -3.24 -0.76
CA THR A 193 -12.94 -3.71 -0.44
C THR A 193 -14.03 -2.75 -0.89
N LYS A 194 -13.69 -1.50 -1.28
CA LYS A 194 -14.69 -0.52 -1.72
C LYS A 194 -15.43 -1.01 -2.97
N PRO A 195 -16.77 -1.16 -2.91
CA PRO A 195 -17.55 -1.13 -4.13
C PRO A 195 -17.29 0.21 -4.83
N ARG A 196 -17.20 0.19 -6.14
CA ARG A 196 -17.04 1.40 -6.99
C ARG A 196 -18.30 2.27 -6.85
N SER A 197 -18.45 2.97 -5.74
CA SER A 197 -19.49 3.97 -5.56
C SER A 197 -18.90 5.36 -5.77
N PRO A 198 -19.52 6.22 -6.59
CA PRO A 198 -19.01 7.55 -6.83
C PRO A 198 -19.22 8.41 -5.59
N ARG A 199 -18.13 8.94 -5.05
CA ARG A 199 -18.03 10.12 -4.20
C ARG A 199 -18.78 10.14 -2.87
N ILE A 200 -18.03 10.29 -1.78
CA ILE A 200 -18.33 11.32 -0.77
C ILE A 200 -16.98 11.78 -0.19
N SER A 201 -16.40 12.85 -0.74
CA SER A 201 -15.49 13.72 -0.01
C SER A 201 -16.39 14.80 0.59
N THR A 202 -16.74 14.67 1.85
CA THR A 202 -17.54 15.69 2.54
C THR A 202 -16.58 16.48 3.42
N THR A 203 -16.34 17.74 3.05
CA THR A 203 -15.62 18.69 3.90
C THR A 203 -16.55 19.03 5.07
N LEU A 204 -16.11 18.74 6.28
CA LEU A 204 -16.86 19.04 7.49
C LEU A 204 -16.33 20.37 8.07
N ARG A 205 -17.23 21.27 8.43
CA ARG A 205 -16.88 22.49 9.20
C ARG A 205 -17.33 22.33 10.64
N ARG A 206 -16.47 22.74 11.57
CA ARG A 206 -16.82 22.81 12.99
C ARG A 206 -17.75 23.99 13.23
N LYS A 207 -18.88 23.77 13.88
CA LYS A 207 -19.74 24.85 14.36
C LYS A 207 -19.11 25.56 15.57
N PRO A 208 -19.47 26.84 15.83
CA PRO A 208 -18.94 27.57 16.98
C PRO A 208 -19.18 26.90 18.34
N ASN A 209 -20.21 26.06 18.44
CA ASN A 209 -20.55 25.29 19.66
C ASN A 209 -19.83 23.95 19.78
N GLY A 210 -18.79 23.70 19.00
CA GLY A 210 -17.98 22.48 19.06
C GLY A 210 -18.55 21.25 18.32
N ARG A 211 -19.79 21.31 17.81
CA ARG A 211 -20.40 20.19 17.08
C ARG A 211 -19.99 20.21 15.59
N MET A 212 -19.79 19.02 15.02
CA MET A 212 -19.53 18.85 13.59
C MET A 212 -20.82 18.97 12.77
N ALA A 213 -20.75 19.64 11.62
CA ALA A 213 -21.85 19.70 10.64
C ALA A 213 -21.40 19.12 9.30
N ILE A 214 -22.29 18.39 8.66
CA ILE A 214 -22.14 17.91 7.29
C ILE A 214 -22.75 18.98 6.36
N HIS A 215 -22.00 19.38 5.36
CA HIS A 215 -22.50 20.19 4.26
C HIS A 215 -22.33 19.44 2.96
#